data_d5852376f3c0ea706de4b940fcc01079
#
_entry.id   d5852376f3c0ea706de4b940fcc01079
#
_cell.length_a   1.000
_cell.length_b   1.000
_cell.length_c   1.000
_cell.angle_alpha   90.00
_cell.angle_beta   90.00
_cell.angle_gamma   90.00
#
_symmetry.space_group_name_H-M   'P 1'
#
loop_
_entity.id
_entity.type
_entity.pdbx_description
1 polymer ?
#
loop_
_entity_poly.entity_id
_entity_poly.type
_entity_poly.pdbx_seq_one_letter_code
_entity_poly.pdbx_strand_id
1 'polypeptide(L)'
;MVIKKTSDLKIFNFIVKEYHINEELKRLKRKKIKRTFIKGSTVAKMLFLSTFVREKSFNQLEEKIHKRKKYRNIFRKNEIIPKMHGFRDVIKEIDIKEIKRINRNVIQKAKDNKTYRKGTIDNLVVVGIDGIETFGSYKKKWNNCYKTTIKVQEYKNNKKEEIEKEYYKQLDIFARIVGKRPGLILGYETVTCNGLEGKQEYEPNVAMKLVKNLKKYYGRGIDVIVGDAIYLNEKFMLEIKNEGYQAVIRLKENNKKLLEDAEGLYKLKNPEKIKGIKNKEINCWSEILEYKSMKLKVVKFKEKYKKGKEIKEDTIYVVSTDLNMANSTMNKIIHARWDIENEGFNELKNQCNMKHCYMADENAIHVILQMMILSYNLWELYIYGHLHNFEDMKITKFGYIERIAEAINEASYKELIIFSSA
;
A
#
# COMPACT_ATOMS: atom_id res chain seq x y z
N MET A 1 27.90 5.60 20.93
CA MET A 1 26.96 6.36 20.08
C MET A 1 27.44 6.51 18.64
N VAL A 2 28.72 6.81 18.36
CA VAL A 2 29.30 6.97 17.01
C VAL A 2 29.23 5.67 16.16
N ILE A 3 29.49 4.50 16.74
CA ILE A 3 29.50 3.20 16.02
C ILE A 3 28.12 2.81 15.50
N LYS A 4 27.01 3.16 16.22
CA LYS A 4 25.64 2.89 15.74
C LYS A 4 25.24 3.76 14.54
N LYS A 5 25.66 5.02 14.51
CA LYS A 5 25.33 5.97 13.41
C LYS A 5 25.95 5.56 12.08
N THR A 6 27.18 5.08 12.08
CA THR A 6 27.86 4.59 10.87
C THR A 6 27.17 3.35 10.30
N SER A 7 26.54 2.53 11.15
CA SER A 7 25.79 1.36 10.69
C SER A 7 24.47 1.76 10.01
N ASP A 8 23.73 2.71 10.57
CA ASP A 8 22.40 3.12 10.04
C ASP A 8 22.54 3.82 8.67
N LEU A 9 23.61 4.60 8.47
CA LEU A 9 23.92 5.19 7.17
C LEU A 9 24.33 4.16 6.11
N LYS A 10 25.11 3.14 6.50
CA LYS A 10 25.46 2.02 5.61
C LYS A 10 24.22 1.29 5.12
N ILE A 11 23.18 1.21 5.93
CA ILE A 11 21.90 0.62 5.61
C ILE A 11 21.18 1.42 4.52
N PHE A 12 21.05 2.72 4.68
CA PHE A 12 20.47 3.57 3.65
C PHE A 12 21.22 3.43 2.32
N ASN A 13 22.54 3.48 2.38
CA ASN A 13 23.41 3.30 1.22
C ASN A 13 23.22 1.92 0.57
N PHE A 14 23.05 0.87 1.37
CA PHE A 14 22.74 -0.47 0.88
C PHE A 14 21.40 -0.49 0.13
N ILE A 15 20.33 0.05 0.72
CA ILE A 15 19.00 0.11 0.09
C ILE A 15 19.07 0.81 -1.26
N VAL A 16 19.70 2.00 -1.29
CA VAL A 16 19.80 2.82 -2.51
C VAL A 16 20.61 2.11 -3.59
N LYS A 17 21.67 1.41 -3.22
CA LYS A 17 22.54 0.65 -4.14
C LYS A 17 21.86 -0.64 -4.61
N GLU A 18 21.34 -1.45 -3.71
CA GLU A 18 20.72 -2.76 -4.02
C GLU A 18 19.56 -2.61 -5.00
N TYR A 19 18.73 -1.58 -4.81
CA TYR A 19 17.57 -1.33 -5.66
C TYR A 19 17.80 -0.28 -6.75
N HIS A 20 19.06 0.12 -7.01
CA HIS A 20 19.46 1.07 -8.06
C HIS A 20 18.70 2.40 -8.04
N ILE A 21 18.28 2.87 -6.85
CA ILE A 21 17.38 4.03 -6.71
C ILE A 21 17.99 5.30 -7.28
N ASN A 22 19.30 5.52 -7.10
CA ASN A 22 19.97 6.71 -7.63
C ASN A 22 19.96 6.74 -9.16
N GLU A 23 20.28 5.63 -9.80
CA GLU A 23 20.29 5.47 -11.26
C GLU A 23 18.90 5.66 -11.84
N GLU A 24 17.90 5.07 -11.20
CA GLU A 24 16.50 5.19 -11.60
C GLU A 24 16.00 6.64 -11.49
N LEU A 25 16.28 7.32 -10.37
CA LEU A 25 15.87 8.72 -10.18
C LEU A 25 16.58 9.67 -11.14
N LYS A 26 17.83 9.37 -11.54
CA LYS A 26 18.56 10.16 -12.55
C LYS A 26 17.94 10.07 -13.94
N ARG A 27 17.34 8.93 -14.28
CA ARG A 27 16.71 8.66 -15.59
C ARG A 27 15.30 9.20 -15.73
N LEU A 28 14.72 9.76 -14.66
CA LEU A 28 13.35 10.28 -14.69
C LEU A 28 13.18 11.35 -15.75
N LYS A 29 12.21 11.10 -16.65
CA LYS A 29 11.84 12.01 -17.73
C LYS A 29 10.75 12.98 -17.25
N ARG A 30 10.78 14.18 -17.79
CA ARG A 30 9.72 15.18 -17.66
C ARG A 30 8.82 15.12 -18.89
N LYS A 31 7.52 15.33 -18.70
CA LYS A 31 6.54 15.39 -19.82
C LYS A 31 6.81 16.56 -20.77
N LYS A 32 7.32 17.68 -20.23
CA LYS A 32 7.67 18.89 -21.01
C LYS A 32 9.09 19.29 -20.70
N ILE A 33 9.88 19.47 -21.76
CA ILE A 33 11.24 20.00 -21.64
C ILE A 33 11.14 21.52 -21.72
N LYS A 34 10.89 22.17 -20.58
CA LYS A 34 11.15 23.61 -20.47
C LYS A 34 12.64 23.81 -20.15
N ARG A 35 13.28 24.78 -20.77
CA ARG A 35 14.65 25.22 -20.39
C ARG A 35 14.59 25.79 -18.97
N THR A 36 14.78 24.93 -17.97
CA THR A 36 14.88 25.33 -16.57
C THR A 36 16.22 24.85 -16.02
N PHE A 37 16.84 25.68 -15.20
CA PHE A 37 18.07 25.34 -14.48
C PHE A 37 17.86 24.22 -13.44
N ILE A 38 16.59 23.88 -13.13
CA ILE A 38 16.21 22.86 -12.16
C ILE A 38 16.15 21.50 -12.84
N LYS A 39 17.01 20.59 -12.44
CA LYS A 39 17.04 19.21 -12.95
C LYS A 39 15.89 18.40 -12.36
N GLY A 40 15.19 17.63 -13.19
CA GLY A 40 14.16 16.69 -12.77
C GLY A 40 14.68 15.65 -11.75
N SER A 41 15.92 15.18 -11.93
CA SER A 41 16.59 14.27 -11.00
C SER A 41 16.79 14.87 -9.61
N THR A 42 17.10 16.16 -9.50
CA THR A 42 17.22 16.85 -8.19
C THR A 42 15.88 16.87 -7.46
N VAL A 43 14.80 17.20 -8.17
CA VAL A 43 13.45 17.21 -7.62
C VAL A 43 13.01 15.79 -7.24
N ALA A 44 13.31 14.80 -8.07
CA ALA A 44 13.02 13.41 -7.77
C ALA A 44 13.75 12.92 -6.50
N LYS A 45 15.02 13.28 -6.33
CA LYS A 45 15.76 12.99 -5.08
C LYS A 45 15.16 13.70 -3.86
N MET A 46 14.77 14.98 -4.00
CA MET A 46 14.09 15.70 -2.92
C MET A 46 12.78 15.04 -2.53
N LEU A 47 11.97 14.63 -3.51
CA LEU A 47 10.69 13.98 -3.28
C LEU A 47 10.88 12.60 -2.65
N PHE A 48 11.82 11.80 -3.17
CA PHE A 48 12.18 10.51 -2.58
C PHE A 48 12.64 10.67 -1.13
N LEU A 49 13.55 11.60 -0.88
CA LEU A 49 14.01 11.89 0.48
C LEU A 49 12.84 12.26 1.39
N SER A 50 11.98 13.20 0.94
CA SER A 50 10.82 13.65 1.71
C SER A 50 9.93 12.48 2.15
N THR A 51 9.61 11.55 1.23
CA THR A 51 8.77 10.39 1.53
C THR A 51 9.51 9.34 2.35
N PHE A 52 10.80 9.12 2.07
CA PHE A 52 11.60 8.12 2.77
C PHE A 52 11.85 8.48 4.25
N VAL A 53 12.13 9.76 4.53
CA VAL A 53 12.31 10.24 5.92
C VAL A 53 11.00 10.73 6.55
N ARG A 54 9.87 10.56 5.88
CA ARG A 54 8.51 10.87 6.34
C ARG A 54 8.30 12.34 6.70
N GLU A 55 8.78 13.27 5.85
CA GLU A 55 8.50 14.69 6.05
C GLU A 55 7.00 14.99 5.91
N LYS A 56 6.43 15.64 6.91
CA LYS A 56 4.98 15.88 6.97
C LYS A 56 4.50 16.93 5.96
N SER A 57 5.41 17.79 5.48
CA SER A 57 5.07 18.79 4.46
C SER A 57 6.29 19.21 3.66
N PHE A 58 6.05 19.68 2.43
CA PHE A 58 7.11 20.23 1.59
C PHE A 58 7.73 21.52 2.16
N ASN A 59 6.98 22.29 2.93
CA ASN A 59 7.51 23.49 3.58
C ASN A 59 8.53 23.11 4.67
N GLN A 60 8.29 22.03 5.41
CA GLN A 60 9.27 21.50 6.39
C GLN A 60 10.52 20.99 5.68
N LEU A 61 10.38 20.31 4.53
CA LEU A 61 11.51 19.88 3.73
C LEU A 61 12.36 21.08 3.27
N GLU A 62 11.72 22.15 2.76
CA GLU A 62 12.40 23.37 2.34
C GLU A 62 13.18 24.01 3.48
N GLU A 63 12.55 24.17 4.64
CA GLU A 63 13.20 24.72 5.83
C GLU A 63 14.42 23.89 6.23
N LYS A 64 14.30 22.57 6.27
CA LYS A 64 15.41 21.68 6.62
C LYS A 64 16.55 21.78 5.63
N ILE A 65 16.28 21.80 4.33
CA ILE A 65 17.33 21.84 3.30
C ILE A 65 17.98 23.22 3.22
N HIS A 66 17.19 24.28 3.15
CA HIS A 66 17.73 25.63 2.86
C HIS A 66 18.14 26.41 4.08
N LYS A 67 17.32 26.40 5.16
CA LYS A 67 17.63 27.17 6.38
C LYS A 67 18.56 26.41 7.33
N ARG A 68 18.23 25.13 7.60
CA ARG A 68 18.99 24.32 8.55
C ARG A 68 20.13 23.52 7.91
N LYS A 69 20.26 23.58 6.56
CA LYS A 69 21.24 22.85 5.76
C LYS A 69 21.24 21.34 5.99
N LYS A 70 20.16 20.79 6.57
CA LYS A 70 19.95 19.36 6.73
C LYS A 70 19.73 18.71 5.36
N TYR A 71 20.15 17.45 5.21
CA TYR A 71 20.05 16.71 3.94
C TYR A 71 20.78 17.35 2.75
N ARG A 72 21.49 18.49 2.94
CA ARG A 72 22.18 19.18 1.83
C ARG A 72 23.26 18.30 1.21
N ASN A 73 23.86 17.44 2.01
CA ASN A 73 24.96 16.56 1.60
C ASN A 73 24.53 15.42 0.64
N ILE A 74 23.24 15.18 0.45
CA ILE A 74 22.72 14.25 -0.56
C ILE A 74 22.91 14.81 -1.99
N PHE A 75 22.99 16.13 -2.12
CA PHE A 75 23.12 16.83 -3.38
C PHE A 75 24.59 17.19 -3.64
N ARG A 76 24.97 17.27 -4.91
CA ARG A 76 26.32 17.74 -5.29
C ARG A 76 26.54 19.17 -4.79
N LYS A 77 27.80 19.55 -4.52
CA LYS A 77 28.16 20.91 -4.07
C LYS A 77 27.54 22.01 -4.94
N ASN A 78 27.56 21.83 -6.25
CA ASN A 78 27.08 22.80 -7.24
C ASN A 78 25.67 22.49 -7.75
N GLU A 79 24.95 21.55 -7.13
CA GLU A 79 23.60 21.19 -7.54
C GLU A 79 22.60 22.26 -7.07
N ILE A 80 21.84 22.81 -8.01
CA ILE A 80 20.82 23.82 -7.72
C ILE A 80 19.62 23.12 -7.10
N ILE A 81 19.41 23.35 -5.83
CA ILE A 81 18.24 22.85 -5.10
C ILE A 81 17.12 23.89 -5.22
N PRO A 82 15.98 23.54 -5.83
CA PRO A 82 14.90 24.49 -6.02
C PRO A 82 14.23 24.87 -4.67
N LYS A 83 13.69 26.07 -4.61
CA LYS A 83 12.69 26.45 -3.63
C LYS A 83 11.34 25.79 -3.95
N MET A 84 10.38 25.84 -3.04
CA MET A 84 9.11 25.10 -3.16
C MET A 84 8.31 25.40 -4.41
N HIS A 85 8.34 26.61 -4.96
CA HIS A 85 7.67 26.88 -6.23
C HIS A 85 8.24 26.05 -7.36
N GLY A 86 9.55 26.13 -7.59
CA GLY A 86 10.22 25.35 -8.63
C GLY A 86 10.15 23.83 -8.38
N PHE A 87 10.19 23.41 -7.12
CA PHE A 87 9.99 22.00 -6.74
C PHE A 87 8.61 21.49 -7.16
N ARG A 88 7.53 22.22 -6.81
CA ARG A 88 6.16 21.86 -7.15
C ARG A 88 5.91 21.87 -8.65
N ASP A 89 6.45 22.85 -9.37
CA ASP A 89 6.29 22.93 -10.82
C ASP A 89 6.92 21.74 -11.54
N VAL A 90 8.09 21.32 -11.11
CA VAL A 90 8.75 20.14 -11.71
C VAL A 90 8.02 18.84 -11.36
N ILE A 91 7.46 18.69 -10.14
CA ILE A 91 6.65 17.50 -9.79
C ILE A 91 5.48 17.32 -10.75
N LYS A 92 4.77 18.40 -11.13
CA LYS A 92 3.66 18.34 -12.11
C LYS A 92 4.11 17.82 -13.47
N GLU A 93 5.38 17.98 -13.81
CA GLU A 93 5.94 17.57 -15.10
C GLU A 93 6.61 16.19 -15.09
N ILE A 94 6.83 15.57 -13.93
CA ILE A 94 7.36 14.21 -13.85
C ILE A 94 6.36 13.25 -14.51
N ASP A 95 6.84 12.36 -15.39
CA ASP A 95 5.98 11.33 -15.96
C ASP A 95 5.71 10.25 -14.91
N ILE A 96 4.45 10.10 -14.52
CA ILE A 96 4.00 9.09 -13.56
C ILE A 96 4.38 7.66 -13.98
N LYS A 97 4.44 7.39 -15.30
CA LYS A 97 4.82 6.08 -15.84
C LYS A 97 6.24 5.70 -15.42
N GLU A 98 7.13 6.69 -15.30
CA GLU A 98 8.50 6.47 -14.88
C GLU A 98 8.58 6.06 -13.40
N ILE A 99 7.82 6.71 -12.50
CA ILE A 99 7.79 6.32 -11.08
C ILE A 99 7.15 4.93 -10.92
N LYS A 100 6.06 4.65 -11.65
CA LYS A 100 5.46 3.30 -11.69
C LYS A 100 6.47 2.26 -12.18
N ARG A 101 7.33 2.61 -13.15
CA ARG A 101 8.40 1.72 -13.65
C ARG A 101 9.43 1.46 -12.55
N ILE A 102 9.86 2.48 -11.81
CA ILE A 102 10.82 2.33 -10.71
C ILE A 102 10.25 1.37 -9.66
N ASN A 103 9.00 1.56 -9.24
CA ASN A 103 8.35 0.65 -8.30
C ASN A 103 8.35 -0.81 -8.80
N ARG A 104 8.02 -1.03 -10.08
CA ARG A 104 8.07 -2.37 -10.68
C ARG A 104 9.48 -2.97 -10.69
N ASN A 105 10.51 -2.18 -10.99
CA ASN A 105 11.89 -2.63 -10.99
C ASN A 105 12.33 -3.05 -9.58
N VAL A 106 11.95 -2.29 -8.54
CA VAL A 106 12.19 -2.67 -7.14
C VAL A 106 11.52 -4.01 -6.80
N ILE A 107 10.24 -4.20 -7.20
CA ILE A 107 9.54 -5.47 -6.99
C ILE A 107 10.21 -6.61 -7.79
N GLN A 108 10.61 -6.35 -9.04
CA GLN A 108 11.32 -7.37 -9.83
C GLN A 108 12.64 -7.76 -9.16
N LYS A 109 13.42 -6.81 -8.67
CA LYS A 109 14.65 -7.08 -7.93
C LYS A 109 14.39 -7.90 -6.66
N ALA A 110 13.29 -7.63 -5.96
CA ALA A 110 12.86 -8.43 -4.81
C ALA A 110 12.47 -9.87 -5.20
N LYS A 111 11.96 -10.10 -6.41
CA LYS A 111 11.72 -11.45 -6.94
C LYS A 111 13.03 -12.16 -7.25
N ASP A 112 13.98 -11.47 -7.88
CA ASP A 112 15.27 -12.02 -8.29
C ASP A 112 16.11 -12.46 -7.07
N ASN A 113 16.11 -11.66 -6.00
CA ASN A 113 16.80 -11.96 -4.75
C ASN A 113 15.97 -12.82 -3.76
N LYS A 114 14.84 -13.38 -4.20
CA LYS A 114 13.92 -14.24 -3.44
C LYS A 114 13.25 -13.61 -2.22
N THR A 115 13.46 -12.32 -1.95
CA THR A 115 12.84 -11.59 -0.82
C THR A 115 11.33 -11.51 -0.98
N TYR A 116 10.86 -11.40 -2.22
CA TYR A 116 9.45 -11.35 -2.58
C TYR A 116 8.62 -12.51 -2.00
N ARG A 117 9.17 -13.73 -1.99
CA ARG A 117 8.46 -14.94 -1.53
C ARG A 117 8.56 -15.20 -0.03
N LYS A 118 9.25 -14.37 0.75
CA LYS A 118 9.29 -14.53 2.22
C LYS A 118 7.90 -14.30 2.86
N GLY A 119 7.04 -13.48 2.23
CA GLY A 119 5.70 -13.14 2.69
C GLY A 119 4.57 -14.12 2.30
N THR A 120 4.86 -15.37 1.96
CA THR A 120 3.84 -16.34 1.49
C THR A 120 3.00 -16.94 2.61
N ILE A 121 1.77 -17.37 2.25
CA ILE A 121 0.88 -18.20 3.09
C ILE A 121 0.83 -19.59 2.47
N ASP A 122 1.33 -20.60 3.18
CA ASP A 122 1.38 -21.98 2.71
C ASP A 122 2.00 -22.08 1.29
N ASN A 123 3.09 -21.34 1.06
CA ASN A 123 3.80 -21.17 -0.23
C ASN A 123 3.04 -20.40 -1.32
N LEU A 124 1.85 -19.88 -1.05
CA LEU A 124 1.08 -19.05 -1.97
C LEU A 124 1.40 -17.55 -1.77
N VAL A 125 1.64 -16.84 -2.86
CA VAL A 125 1.69 -15.37 -2.87
C VAL A 125 0.26 -14.87 -2.91
N VAL A 126 -0.21 -14.33 -1.80
CA VAL A 126 -1.57 -13.80 -1.64
C VAL A 126 -1.54 -12.29 -1.72
N VAL A 127 -2.39 -11.73 -2.58
CA VAL A 127 -2.53 -10.28 -2.77
C VAL A 127 -3.91 -9.84 -2.30
N GLY A 128 -3.94 -8.98 -1.28
CA GLY A 128 -5.14 -8.29 -0.83
C GLY A 128 -5.48 -7.14 -1.76
N ILE A 129 -6.76 -7.03 -2.13
CA ILE A 129 -7.31 -5.88 -2.85
C ILE A 129 -8.33 -5.21 -1.94
N ASP A 130 -8.18 -3.88 -1.78
CA ASP A 130 -9.12 -3.08 -1.00
C ASP A 130 -9.08 -1.61 -1.40
N GLY A 131 -10.19 -0.90 -1.17
CA GLY A 131 -10.34 0.52 -1.46
C GLY A 131 -9.94 1.39 -0.26
N ILE A 132 -9.30 2.51 -0.54
CA ILE A 132 -8.92 3.49 0.47
C ILE A 132 -9.11 4.91 -0.03
N GLU A 133 -9.65 5.77 0.83
CA GLU A 133 -9.66 7.20 0.58
C GLU A 133 -8.26 7.78 0.78
N THR A 134 -7.69 8.29 -0.29
CA THR A 134 -6.40 8.97 -0.33
C THR A 134 -6.63 10.47 -0.45
N PHE A 135 -5.65 11.26 -0.11
CA PHE A 135 -5.63 12.71 -0.21
C PHE A 135 -6.98 13.37 0.11
N GLY A 136 -7.00 14.28 1.02
CA GLY A 136 -8.21 14.98 1.39
C GLY A 136 -7.96 16.48 1.61
N SER A 137 -8.94 17.32 1.29
CA SER A 137 -8.85 18.77 1.46
C SER A 137 -10.21 19.41 1.61
N TYR A 138 -10.29 20.41 2.47
CA TYR A 138 -11.46 21.29 2.57
C TYR A 138 -11.47 22.40 1.50
N LYS A 139 -10.34 22.67 0.85
CA LYS A 139 -10.19 23.83 -0.06
C LYS A 139 -9.71 23.47 -1.45
N LYS A 140 -8.88 22.42 -1.57
CA LYS A 140 -8.24 22.07 -2.84
C LYS A 140 -9.09 21.06 -3.59
N LYS A 141 -9.25 21.27 -4.90
CA LYS A 141 -9.96 20.41 -5.84
C LYS A 141 -8.99 19.93 -6.92
N TRP A 142 -9.17 18.72 -7.43
CA TRP A 142 -8.39 18.14 -8.53
C TRP A 142 -9.28 17.17 -9.33
N ASN A 143 -8.82 16.72 -10.50
CA ASN A 143 -9.54 15.74 -11.29
C ASN A 143 -9.66 14.42 -10.52
N ASN A 144 -10.76 13.70 -10.70
CA ASN A 144 -11.09 12.45 -10.00
C ASN A 144 -11.24 12.58 -8.46
N CYS A 145 -11.20 13.79 -7.88
CA CYS A 145 -11.71 13.96 -6.53
C CYS A 145 -13.23 14.00 -6.54
N TYR A 146 -13.83 13.47 -5.49
CA TYR A 146 -15.26 13.62 -5.25
C TYR A 146 -15.50 14.47 -4.00
N LYS A 147 -16.63 15.16 -4.02
CA LYS A 147 -17.08 16.00 -2.92
C LYS A 147 -17.95 15.18 -1.96
N THR A 148 -17.72 15.35 -0.69
CA THR A 148 -18.58 14.84 0.37
C THR A 148 -18.78 15.93 1.42
N THR A 149 -19.84 15.83 2.19
CA THR A 149 -20.07 16.70 3.34
C THR A 149 -19.68 15.94 4.60
N ILE A 150 -18.86 16.55 5.42
CA ILE A 150 -18.47 15.97 6.71
C ILE A 150 -18.79 16.94 7.85
N LYS A 151 -19.18 16.39 8.98
CA LYS A 151 -19.45 17.13 10.20
C LYS A 151 -18.13 17.36 10.94
N VAL A 152 -17.83 18.60 11.25
CA VAL A 152 -16.60 19.02 11.97
C VAL A 152 -17.00 19.77 13.22
N GLN A 153 -16.32 19.51 14.32
CA GLN A 153 -16.51 20.30 15.54
C GLN A 153 -15.62 21.55 15.46
N GLU A 154 -16.21 22.73 15.50
CA GLU A 154 -15.51 24.00 15.62
C GLU A 154 -15.91 24.73 16.92
N TYR A 155 -14.94 25.46 17.48
CA TYR A 155 -15.20 26.31 18.62
C TYR A 155 -15.66 27.68 18.12
N LYS A 156 -16.92 28.03 18.38
CA LYS A 156 -17.46 29.38 18.23
C LYS A 156 -17.88 29.91 19.61
N ASN A 157 -17.39 31.09 19.97
CA ASN A 157 -17.72 31.73 21.24
C ASN A 157 -17.56 30.81 22.46
N ASN A 158 -16.46 30.05 22.50
CA ASN A 158 -16.16 29.06 23.54
C ASN A 158 -17.15 27.89 23.66
N LYS A 159 -18.06 27.71 22.69
CA LYS A 159 -18.94 26.54 22.58
C LYS A 159 -18.50 25.68 21.41
N LYS A 160 -18.57 24.36 21.61
CA LYS A 160 -18.37 23.40 20.52
C LYS A 160 -19.63 23.36 19.68
N GLU A 161 -19.53 23.75 18.42
CA GLU A 161 -20.61 23.64 17.43
C GLU A 161 -20.22 22.62 16.38
N GLU A 162 -21.16 21.76 15.99
CA GLU A 162 -20.99 20.86 14.85
C GLU A 162 -21.42 21.59 13.60
N ILE A 163 -20.50 21.76 12.66
CA ILE A 163 -20.75 22.41 11.37
C ILE A 163 -20.47 21.46 10.22
N GLU A 164 -21.25 21.55 9.18
CA GLU A 164 -21.01 20.80 7.95
C GLU A 164 -20.02 21.53 7.05
N LYS A 165 -18.99 20.79 6.57
CA LYS A 165 -18.00 21.32 5.63
C LYS A 165 -17.87 20.42 4.41
N GLU A 166 -17.72 21.05 3.26
CA GLU A 166 -17.32 20.35 2.04
C GLU A 166 -15.90 19.79 2.20
N TYR A 167 -15.74 18.54 1.79
CA TYR A 167 -14.48 17.82 1.81
C TYR A 167 -14.27 17.10 0.49
N TYR A 168 -13.11 17.32 -0.11
CA TYR A 168 -12.72 16.73 -1.39
C TYR A 168 -11.71 15.62 -1.13
N LYS A 169 -11.95 14.43 -1.66
CA LYS A 169 -11.10 13.25 -1.47
C LYS A 169 -11.09 12.37 -2.72
N GLN A 170 -10.15 11.45 -2.79
CA GLN A 170 -10.01 10.47 -3.87
C GLN A 170 -10.11 9.07 -3.29
N LEU A 171 -10.67 8.13 -4.06
CA LEU A 171 -10.70 6.71 -3.73
C LEU A 171 -9.74 5.97 -4.67
N ASP A 172 -8.84 5.20 -4.10
CA ASP A 172 -7.89 4.35 -4.84
C ASP A 172 -8.02 2.90 -4.37
N ILE A 173 -8.01 1.97 -5.32
CA ILE A 173 -8.01 0.52 -5.05
C ILE A 173 -6.57 0.03 -5.10
N PHE A 174 -6.09 -0.49 -3.99
CA PHE A 174 -4.72 -0.97 -3.83
C PHE A 174 -4.62 -2.48 -3.94
N ALA A 175 -3.46 -2.96 -4.39
CA ALA A 175 -3.04 -4.34 -4.33
C ALA A 175 -1.76 -4.46 -3.48
N ARG A 176 -1.81 -5.25 -2.40
CA ARG A 176 -0.69 -5.47 -1.48
C ARG A 176 -0.54 -6.96 -1.18
N ILE A 177 0.71 -7.46 -1.13
CA ILE A 177 1.00 -8.79 -0.60
C ILE A 177 0.61 -8.83 0.87
N VAL A 178 -0.19 -9.82 1.25
CA VAL A 178 -0.69 -10.03 2.62
C VAL A 178 -0.24 -11.38 3.18
N GLY A 179 -0.18 -11.49 4.51
CA GLY A 179 0.31 -12.66 5.23
C GLY A 179 1.59 -12.34 6.01
N LYS A 180 2.67 -13.05 5.76
CA LYS A 180 3.95 -12.74 6.41
C LYS A 180 4.63 -11.53 5.75
N ARG A 181 5.53 -10.88 6.47
CA ARG A 181 6.35 -9.78 5.93
C ARG A 181 7.47 -10.31 5.00
N PRO A 182 7.91 -9.57 3.99
CA PRO A 182 7.51 -8.21 3.63
C PRO A 182 6.16 -8.14 2.92
N GLY A 183 5.36 -7.13 3.23
CA GLY A 183 4.05 -6.87 2.63
C GLY A 183 4.14 -5.77 1.58
N LEU A 184 4.48 -6.10 0.33
CA LEU A 184 4.76 -5.13 -0.72
C LEU A 184 3.48 -4.62 -1.39
N ILE A 185 3.40 -3.32 -1.64
CA ILE A 185 2.34 -2.71 -2.47
C ILE A 185 2.74 -2.87 -3.93
N LEU A 186 1.95 -3.64 -4.67
CA LEU A 186 2.21 -3.96 -6.07
C LEU A 186 1.69 -2.89 -7.04
N GLY A 187 0.66 -2.15 -6.63
CA GLY A 187 0.09 -1.08 -7.41
C GLY A 187 -1.24 -0.60 -6.87
N TYR A 188 -1.82 0.38 -7.57
CA TYR A 188 -3.18 0.88 -7.33
C TYR A 188 -3.80 1.41 -8.61
N GLU A 189 -5.12 1.48 -8.62
CA GLU A 189 -5.93 2.16 -9.64
C GLU A 189 -6.91 3.12 -8.97
N THR A 190 -7.11 4.28 -9.59
CA THR A 190 -7.99 5.32 -9.06
C THR A 190 -9.42 5.11 -9.53
N VAL A 191 -10.36 5.24 -8.62
CA VAL A 191 -11.80 5.27 -8.93
C VAL A 191 -12.11 6.61 -9.60
N THR A 192 -12.61 6.56 -10.83
CA THR A 192 -12.97 7.76 -11.58
C THR A 192 -14.32 8.30 -11.14
N CYS A 193 -14.48 9.63 -11.20
CA CYS A 193 -15.72 10.33 -10.89
C CYS A 193 -16.12 11.23 -12.07
N ASN A 194 -17.39 11.20 -12.42
CA ASN A 194 -17.95 12.08 -13.48
C ASN A 194 -18.28 13.45 -12.87
N GLY A 195 -17.24 14.28 -12.63
CA GLY A 195 -17.36 15.55 -11.94
C GLY A 195 -17.37 15.43 -10.40
N LEU A 196 -17.42 16.56 -9.71
CA LEU A 196 -17.31 16.62 -8.24
C LEU A 196 -18.47 15.97 -7.49
N GLU A 197 -19.66 16.00 -8.07
CA GLU A 197 -20.91 15.43 -7.51
C GLU A 197 -21.40 14.23 -8.34
N GLY A 198 -20.60 13.81 -9.32
CA GLY A 198 -20.94 12.73 -10.23
C GLY A 198 -20.85 11.35 -9.55
N LYS A 199 -21.49 10.38 -10.23
CA LYS A 199 -21.44 9.00 -9.80
C LYS A 199 -20.01 8.45 -9.91
N GLN A 200 -19.53 7.86 -8.82
CA GLN A 200 -18.26 7.13 -8.83
C GLN A 200 -18.35 5.85 -9.66
N GLU A 201 -17.24 5.49 -10.31
CA GLU A 201 -17.09 4.18 -10.93
C GLU A 201 -17.23 3.08 -9.86
N TYR A 202 -17.84 1.96 -10.23
CA TYR A 202 -18.02 0.84 -9.30
C TYR A 202 -16.67 0.18 -8.98
N GLU A 203 -16.32 0.10 -7.69
CA GLU A 203 -15.01 -0.39 -7.21
C GLU A 203 -14.55 -1.73 -7.84
N PRO A 204 -15.39 -2.78 -7.97
CA PRO A 204 -14.97 -4.01 -8.64
C PRO A 204 -14.55 -3.84 -10.09
N ASN A 205 -15.09 -2.85 -10.83
CA ASN A 205 -14.66 -2.57 -12.21
C ASN A 205 -13.23 -2.00 -12.22
N VAL A 206 -12.91 -1.12 -11.27
CA VAL A 206 -11.56 -0.58 -11.10
C VAL A 206 -10.60 -1.67 -10.66
N ALA A 207 -11.04 -2.54 -9.75
CA ALA A 207 -10.26 -3.69 -9.31
C ALA A 207 -9.94 -4.66 -10.46
N MET A 208 -10.85 -4.87 -11.44
CA MET A 208 -10.56 -5.65 -12.64
C MET A 208 -9.41 -5.03 -13.46
N LYS A 209 -9.40 -3.69 -13.63
CA LYS A 209 -8.28 -3.01 -14.29
C LYS A 209 -6.96 -3.24 -13.55
N LEU A 210 -7.01 -3.19 -12.21
CA LEU A 210 -5.85 -3.46 -11.37
C LEU A 210 -5.36 -4.91 -11.55
N VAL A 211 -6.23 -5.91 -11.54
CA VAL A 211 -5.88 -7.33 -11.73
C VAL A 211 -5.20 -7.56 -13.09
N LYS A 212 -5.70 -6.96 -14.18
CA LYS A 212 -5.04 -6.99 -15.50
C LYS A 212 -3.63 -6.40 -15.46
N ASN A 213 -3.47 -5.26 -14.78
CA ASN A 213 -2.17 -4.65 -14.63
C ASN A 213 -1.21 -5.50 -13.78
N LEU A 214 -1.72 -6.16 -12.73
CA LEU A 214 -0.93 -7.11 -11.95
C LEU A 214 -0.42 -8.26 -12.83
N LYS A 215 -1.29 -8.84 -13.68
CA LYS A 215 -0.88 -9.89 -14.61
C LYS A 215 0.16 -9.43 -15.60
N LYS A 216 -0.07 -8.27 -16.21
CA LYS A 216 0.86 -7.65 -17.17
C LYS A 216 2.27 -7.47 -16.63
N TYR A 217 2.39 -7.04 -15.36
CA TYR A 217 3.68 -6.66 -14.79
C TYR A 217 4.33 -7.75 -13.93
N TYR A 218 3.55 -8.62 -13.31
CA TYR A 218 4.06 -9.62 -12.36
C TYR A 218 3.85 -11.06 -12.80
N GLY A 219 3.04 -11.29 -13.85
CA GLY A 219 2.86 -12.61 -14.48
C GLY A 219 2.40 -13.66 -13.48
N ARG A 220 3.18 -14.73 -13.36
CA ARG A 220 2.95 -15.85 -12.43
C ARG A 220 3.47 -15.57 -11.00
N GLY A 221 3.76 -14.33 -10.66
CA GLY A 221 4.26 -13.96 -9.34
C GLY A 221 3.18 -13.82 -8.26
N ILE A 222 1.90 -14.07 -8.61
CA ILE A 222 0.74 -14.00 -7.71
C ILE A 222 -0.04 -15.30 -7.88
N ASP A 223 -0.48 -15.88 -6.78
CA ASP A 223 -1.25 -17.12 -6.78
C ASP A 223 -2.74 -16.84 -6.44
N VAL A 224 -3.00 -15.99 -5.45
CA VAL A 224 -4.34 -15.75 -4.93
C VAL A 224 -4.62 -14.25 -4.76
N ILE A 225 -5.81 -13.83 -5.16
CA ILE A 225 -6.38 -12.52 -4.86
C ILE A 225 -7.40 -12.67 -3.73
N VAL A 226 -7.25 -11.88 -2.66
CA VAL A 226 -8.19 -11.86 -1.52
C VAL A 226 -8.85 -10.48 -1.40
N GLY A 227 -10.16 -10.46 -1.14
CA GLY A 227 -10.92 -9.22 -1.02
C GLY A 227 -12.12 -9.32 -0.06
N ASP A 228 -12.74 -8.18 0.24
CA ASP A 228 -13.98 -8.13 1.01
C ASP A 228 -15.19 -8.50 0.15
N ALA A 229 -16.35 -8.60 0.76
CA ALA A 229 -17.61 -9.06 0.16
C ALA A 229 -18.08 -8.21 -1.04
N ILE A 230 -17.68 -6.94 -1.15
CA ILE A 230 -17.97 -6.10 -2.31
C ILE A 230 -17.40 -6.69 -3.61
N TYR A 231 -16.29 -7.41 -3.51
CA TYR A 231 -15.61 -8.08 -4.62
C TYR A 231 -16.20 -9.45 -4.96
N LEU A 232 -17.20 -9.95 -4.22
CA LEU A 232 -17.95 -11.14 -4.61
C LEU A 232 -18.95 -10.79 -5.72
N ASN A 233 -18.39 -10.64 -6.89
CA ASN A 233 -19.09 -10.31 -8.13
C ASN A 233 -18.61 -11.24 -9.23
N GLU A 234 -19.54 -11.78 -10.02
CA GLU A 234 -19.23 -12.78 -11.06
C GLU A 234 -18.18 -12.28 -12.06
N LYS A 235 -18.35 -11.06 -12.58
CA LYS A 235 -17.41 -10.48 -13.55
C LYS A 235 -16.00 -10.37 -12.99
N PHE A 236 -15.88 -9.92 -11.74
CA PHE A 236 -14.59 -9.80 -11.07
C PHE A 236 -13.95 -11.16 -10.80
N MET A 237 -14.73 -12.15 -10.35
CA MET A 237 -14.25 -13.51 -10.11
C MET A 237 -13.79 -14.19 -11.41
N LEU A 238 -14.54 -14.01 -12.51
CA LEU A 238 -14.16 -14.50 -13.83
C LEU A 238 -12.88 -13.83 -14.33
N GLU A 239 -12.73 -12.52 -14.14
CA GLU A 239 -11.52 -11.80 -14.52
C GLU A 239 -10.29 -12.35 -13.81
N ILE A 240 -10.36 -12.56 -12.48
CA ILE A 240 -9.27 -13.16 -11.70
C ILE A 240 -8.87 -14.53 -12.27
N LYS A 241 -9.88 -15.36 -12.59
CA LYS A 241 -9.66 -16.70 -13.14
C LYS A 241 -9.05 -16.65 -14.54
N ASN A 242 -9.53 -15.73 -15.40
CA ASN A 242 -9.02 -15.53 -16.75
C ASN A 242 -7.56 -15.08 -16.74
N GLU A 243 -7.16 -14.28 -15.76
CA GLU A 243 -5.77 -13.88 -15.57
C GLU A 243 -4.91 -15.00 -14.92
N GLY A 244 -5.51 -16.15 -14.63
CA GLY A 244 -4.84 -17.34 -14.11
C GLY A 244 -4.51 -17.26 -12.62
N TYR A 245 -5.25 -16.46 -11.85
CA TYR A 245 -5.18 -16.37 -10.39
C TYR A 245 -6.37 -17.08 -9.74
N GLN A 246 -6.25 -17.43 -8.48
CA GLN A 246 -7.36 -17.88 -7.65
C GLN A 246 -7.93 -16.73 -6.84
N ALA A 247 -9.22 -16.78 -6.51
CA ALA A 247 -9.87 -15.80 -5.67
C ALA A 247 -10.27 -16.42 -4.33
N VAL A 248 -10.07 -15.67 -3.24
CA VAL A 248 -10.63 -15.97 -1.92
C VAL A 248 -11.34 -14.70 -1.44
N ILE A 249 -12.68 -14.73 -1.42
CA ILE A 249 -13.49 -13.54 -1.17
C ILE A 249 -14.43 -13.81 0.01
N ARG A 250 -14.62 -12.78 0.85
CA ARG A 250 -15.58 -12.85 1.95
C ARG A 250 -17.01 -12.93 1.40
N LEU A 251 -17.82 -13.83 1.96
CA LEU A 251 -19.25 -13.90 1.69
C LEU A 251 -20.01 -13.23 2.84
N LYS A 252 -20.92 -12.35 2.51
CA LYS A 252 -21.84 -11.66 3.43
C LYS A 252 -23.25 -11.66 2.85
N GLU A 253 -24.17 -11.01 3.53
CA GLU A 253 -25.59 -10.89 3.14
C GLU A 253 -25.85 -10.24 1.78
N ASN A 254 -24.86 -9.58 1.17
CA ASN A 254 -24.93 -9.07 -0.20
C ASN A 254 -25.12 -10.17 -1.25
N ASN A 255 -24.84 -11.44 -0.91
CA ASN A 255 -25.10 -12.65 -1.71
C ASN A 255 -25.96 -13.63 -0.89
N LYS A 256 -27.14 -13.16 -0.47
CA LYS A 256 -28.05 -13.84 0.44
C LYS A 256 -28.38 -15.26 0.01
N LYS A 257 -28.76 -15.48 -1.27
CA LYS A 257 -29.09 -16.82 -1.78
C LYS A 257 -27.95 -17.81 -1.61
N LEU A 258 -26.72 -17.45 -1.99
CA LEU A 258 -25.56 -18.33 -1.83
C LEU A 258 -25.29 -18.65 -0.35
N LEU A 259 -25.52 -17.68 0.54
CA LEU A 259 -25.36 -17.85 1.97
C LEU A 259 -26.43 -18.80 2.54
N GLU A 260 -27.69 -18.65 2.14
CA GLU A 260 -28.81 -19.50 2.56
C GLU A 260 -28.64 -20.94 2.07
N ASP A 261 -28.23 -21.13 0.81
CA ASP A 261 -27.95 -22.45 0.24
C ASP A 261 -26.83 -23.17 1.01
N ALA A 262 -25.74 -22.43 1.35
CA ALA A 262 -24.66 -22.96 2.16
C ALA A 262 -25.12 -23.35 3.57
N GLU A 263 -25.88 -22.49 4.25
CA GLU A 263 -26.40 -22.76 5.60
C GLU A 263 -27.35 -23.94 5.62
N GLY A 264 -28.18 -24.12 4.60
CA GLY A 264 -29.05 -25.28 4.46
C GLY A 264 -28.27 -26.59 4.48
N LEU A 265 -27.15 -26.64 3.70
CA LEU A 265 -26.31 -27.85 3.62
C LEU A 265 -25.48 -28.07 4.89
N TYR A 266 -25.01 -27.01 5.53
CA TYR A 266 -24.23 -27.13 6.78
C TYR A 266 -25.02 -27.69 7.95
N LYS A 267 -26.35 -27.52 7.98
CA LYS A 267 -27.20 -28.13 9.00
C LYS A 267 -27.23 -29.67 8.94
N LEU A 268 -26.89 -30.24 7.78
CA LEU A 268 -26.90 -31.67 7.52
C LEU A 268 -25.55 -32.35 7.81
N LYS A 269 -24.52 -31.59 8.19
CA LYS A 269 -23.15 -32.07 8.32
C LYS A 269 -22.50 -31.67 9.65
N ASN A 270 -21.67 -32.57 10.17
CA ASN A 270 -20.79 -32.24 11.28
C ASN A 270 -19.61 -31.33 10.81
N PRO A 271 -19.15 -30.41 11.66
CA PRO A 271 -18.01 -29.59 11.34
C PRO A 271 -16.72 -30.39 11.33
N GLU A 272 -15.84 -30.05 10.40
CA GLU A 272 -14.44 -30.41 10.46
C GLU A 272 -13.73 -29.51 11.49
N LYS A 273 -12.83 -30.08 12.30
CA LYS A 273 -11.96 -29.29 13.19
C LYS A 273 -10.65 -29.02 12.50
N ILE A 274 -10.30 -27.75 12.33
CA ILE A 274 -9.04 -27.33 11.75
C ILE A 274 -8.23 -26.50 12.76
N LYS A 275 -6.91 -26.43 12.55
CA LYS A 275 -6.03 -25.49 13.27
C LYS A 275 -5.96 -24.18 12.50
N GLY A 276 -6.39 -23.10 13.12
CA GLY A 276 -6.30 -21.74 12.61
C GLY A 276 -5.01 -21.04 13.02
N ILE A 277 -4.99 -19.72 12.84
CA ILE A 277 -3.89 -18.84 13.25
C ILE A 277 -3.67 -18.99 14.77
N LYS A 278 -2.41 -19.05 15.20
CA LYS A 278 -2.01 -19.27 16.61
C LYS A 278 -2.51 -20.60 17.20
N ASN A 279 -2.63 -21.63 16.37
CA ASN A 279 -3.10 -22.97 16.76
C ASN A 279 -4.49 -23.02 17.39
N LYS A 280 -5.36 -22.03 17.14
CA LYS A 280 -6.75 -22.03 17.57
C LYS A 280 -7.51 -23.17 16.89
N GLU A 281 -8.34 -23.87 17.65
CA GLU A 281 -9.30 -24.81 17.06
C GLU A 281 -10.47 -24.04 16.44
N ILE A 282 -10.79 -24.38 15.19
CA ILE A 282 -11.86 -23.77 14.42
C ILE A 282 -12.76 -24.86 13.90
N ASN A 283 -14.05 -24.71 14.11
CA ASN A 283 -15.03 -25.56 13.45
C ASN A 283 -15.29 -25.00 12.05
N CYS A 284 -15.18 -25.83 11.02
CA CYS A 284 -15.48 -25.41 9.67
C CYS A 284 -16.40 -26.39 8.94
N TRP A 285 -17.19 -25.86 8.02
CA TRP A 285 -18.03 -26.57 7.07
C TRP A 285 -17.66 -26.09 5.67
N SER A 286 -17.59 -26.99 4.71
CA SER A 286 -17.26 -26.64 3.34
C SER A 286 -18.13 -27.38 2.34
N GLU A 287 -18.58 -26.69 1.29
CA GLU A 287 -19.36 -27.22 0.18
C GLU A 287 -18.94 -26.59 -1.14
N ILE A 288 -19.16 -27.31 -2.22
CA ILE A 288 -19.05 -26.76 -3.57
C ILE A 288 -20.43 -26.40 -4.05
N LEU A 289 -20.66 -25.11 -4.29
CA LEU A 289 -21.94 -24.57 -4.73
C LEU A 289 -21.82 -23.89 -6.09
N GLU A 290 -22.91 -23.88 -6.82
CA GLU A 290 -23.02 -23.09 -8.04
C GLU A 290 -23.29 -21.62 -7.69
N TYR A 291 -22.50 -20.75 -8.29
CA TYR A 291 -22.66 -19.32 -8.22
C TYR A 291 -22.69 -18.75 -9.64
N LYS A 292 -23.90 -18.48 -10.14
CA LYS A 292 -24.10 -18.03 -11.53
C LYS A 292 -23.46 -19.00 -12.54
N SER A 293 -22.45 -18.54 -13.32
CA SER A 293 -21.77 -19.35 -14.32
C SER A 293 -20.58 -20.18 -13.81
N MET A 294 -20.32 -20.18 -12.49
CA MET A 294 -19.14 -20.84 -11.92
C MET A 294 -19.45 -21.68 -10.68
N LYS A 295 -18.60 -22.64 -10.38
CA LYS A 295 -18.59 -23.35 -9.09
C LYS A 295 -17.63 -22.68 -8.14
N LEU A 296 -18.04 -22.51 -6.89
CA LEU A 296 -17.24 -21.98 -5.81
C LEU A 296 -17.21 -22.95 -4.63
N LYS A 297 -16.05 -23.06 -4.02
CA LYS A 297 -15.96 -23.68 -2.69
C LYS A 297 -16.41 -22.63 -1.68
N VAL A 298 -17.46 -22.91 -0.94
CA VAL A 298 -17.98 -22.06 0.13
C VAL A 298 -17.59 -22.67 1.47
N VAL A 299 -17.02 -21.89 2.38
CA VAL A 299 -16.57 -22.35 3.69
C VAL A 299 -17.10 -21.43 4.78
N LYS A 300 -17.65 -22.04 5.85
CA LYS A 300 -18.01 -21.38 7.09
C LYS A 300 -16.96 -21.70 8.15
N PHE A 301 -16.41 -20.69 8.77
CA PHE A 301 -15.51 -20.79 9.92
C PHE A 301 -16.23 -20.28 11.16
N LYS A 302 -16.23 -21.06 12.24
CA LYS A 302 -16.75 -20.70 13.54
C LYS A 302 -15.60 -20.72 14.54
N GLU A 303 -15.17 -19.55 14.95
CA GLU A 303 -13.94 -19.32 15.73
C GLU A 303 -14.29 -18.85 17.13
N LYS A 304 -13.71 -19.49 18.14
CA LYS A 304 -13.81 -19.07 19.53
C LYS A 304 -12.50 -18.44 19.99
N TYR A 305 -12.60 -17.26 20.60
CA TYR A 305 -11.43 -16.58 21.14
C TYR A 305 -11.73 -15.85 22.45
N LYS A 306 -10.71 -15.70 23.29
CA LYS A 306 -10.82 -14.93 24.54
C LYS A 306 -10.57 -13.45 24.26
N LYS A 307 -11.48 -12.58 24.71
CA LYS A 307 -11.30 -11.13 24.74
C LYS A 307 -11.45 -10.66 26.19
N GLY A 308 -10.31 -10.49 26.89
CA GLY A 308 -10.31 -10.27 28.33
C GLY A 308 -10.80 -11.52 29.08
N LYS A 309 -11.85 -11.38 29.87
CA LYS A 309 -12.50 -12.50 30.61
C LYS A 309 -13.60 -13.21 29.82
N GLU A 310 -14.03 -12.65 28.68
CA GLU A 310 -15.16 -13.19 27.90
C GLU A 310 -14.66 -14.11 26.78
N ILE A 311 -15.41 -15.18 26.51
CA ILE A 311 -15.24 -16.00 25.31
C ILE A 311 -16.18 -15.44 24.25
N LYS A 312 -15.62 -14.98 23.14
CA LYS A 312 -16.37 -14.52 21.96
C LYS A 312 -16.31 -15.57 20.87
N GLU A 313 -17.37 -15.60 20.07
CA GLU A 313 -17.48 -16.47 18.91
C GLU A 313 -17.75 -15.62 17.68
N ASP A 314 -16.92 -15.76 16.64
CA ASP A 314 -17.10 -15.11 15.34
C ASP A 314 -17.40 -16.17 14.27
N THR A 315 -18.29 -15.82 13.36
CA THR A 315 -18.59 -16.63 12.18
C THR A 315 -18.17 -15.88 10.92
N ILE A 316 -17.38 -16.55 10.08
CA ILE A 316 -16.87 -15.98 8.84
C ILE A 316 -17.21 -16.92 7.69
N TYR A 317 -17.82 -16.40 6.62
CA TYR A 317 -18.06 -17.11 5.38
C TYR A 317 -17.12 -16.65 4.31
N VAL A 318 -16.56 -17.60 3.57
CA VAL A 318 -15.54 -17.36 2.55
C VAL A 318 -15.82 -18.21 1.33
N VAL A 319 -15.59 -17.68 0.16
CA VAL A 319 -15.65 -18.44 -1.09
C VAL A 319 -14.28 -18.49 -1.76
N SER A 320 -14.03 -19.58 -2.48
CA SER A 320 -12.81 -19.73 -3.29
C SER A 320 -13.17 -20.25 -4.70
N THR A 321 -12.43 -19.76 -5.70
CA THR A 321 -12.45 -20.33 -7.07
C THR A 321 -11.63 -21.61 -7.17
N ASP A 322 -10.66 -21.80 -6.28
CA ASP A 322 -9.96 -23.08 -6.14
C ASP A 322 -10.80 -24.02 -5.27
N LEU A 323 -11.41 -25.00 -5.92
CA LEU A 323 -12.28 -25.98 -5.27
C LEU A 323 -11.52 -26.93 -4.32
N ASN A 324 -10.21 -27.09 -4.54
CA ASN A 324 -9.35 -28.01 -3.79
C ASN A 324 -8.54 -27.32 -2.69
N MET A 325 -8.59 -25.99 -2.58
CA MET A 325 -7.84 -25.26 -1.55
C MET A 325 -8.20 -25.76 -0.15
N ALA A 326 -7.20 -26.07 0.67
CA ALA A 326 -7.42 -26.54 2.04
C ALA A 326 -8.17 -25.51 2.89
N ASN A 327 -9.12 -25.94 3.72
CA ASN A 327 -9.89 -25.05 4.58
C ASN A 327 -9.00 -24.24 5.53
N SER A 328 -7.93 -24.85 6.06
CA SER A 328 -6.94 -24.16 6.90
C SER A 328 -6.20 -23.05 6.14
N THR A 329 -5.87 -23.26 4.88
CA THR A 329 -5.25 -22.24 4.02
C THR A 329 -6.24 -21.09 3.73
N MET A 330 -7.51 -21.40 3.41
CA MET A 330 -8.54 -20.38 3.22
C MET A 330 -8.74 -19.52 4.49
N ASN A 331 -8.70 -20.14 5.67
CA ASN A 331 -8.78 -19.42 6.94
C ASN A 331 -7.59 -18.46 7.12
N LYS A 332 -6.37 -18.92 6.88
CA LYS A 332 -5.19 -18.04 6.95
C LYS A 332 -5.28 -16.87 5.98
N ILE A 333 -5.71 -17.12 4.75
CA ILE A 333 -5.83 -16.11 3.69
C ILE A 333 -6.87 -15.04 4.07
N ILE A 334 -8.06 -15.44 4.51
CA ILE A 334 -9.10 -14.46 4.83
C ILE A 334 -8.75 -13.59 6.06
N HIS A 335 -8.01 -14.14 7.01
CA HIS A 335 -7.49 -13.35 8.13
C HIS A 335 -6.38 -12.40 7.68
N ALA A 336 -5.50 -12.84 6.79
CA ALA A 336 -4.43 -12.00 6.24
C ALA A 336 -4.98 -10.83 5.38
N ARG A 337 -6.21 -10.89 4.89
CA ARG A 337 -6.84 -9.77 4.18
C ARG A 337 -6.72 -8.46 4.95
N TRP A 338 -6.90 -8.51 6.26
CA TRP A 338 -6.83 -7.30 7.08
C TRP A 338 -5.44 -6.68 7.20
N ASP A 339 -4.39 -7.35 6.75
CA ASP A 339 -3.05 -6.76 6.73
C ASP A 339 -2.96 -5.58 5.75
N ILE A 340 -3.82 -5.53 4.70
CA ILE A 340 -3.86 -4.38 3.81
C ILE A 340 -4.33 -3.12 4.54
N GLU A 341 -5.35 -3.25 5.40
CA GLU A 341 -5.89 -2.16 6.21
C GLU A 341 -4.97 -1.83 7.40
N ASN A 342 -4.66 -2.83 8.23
CA ASN A 342 -3.99 -2.66 9.51
C ASN A 342 -2.52 -2.28 9.37
N GLU A 343 -1.85 -2.79 8.36
CA GLU A 343 -0.43 -2.53 8.12
C GLU A 343 -0.24 -1.56 6.95
N GLY A 344 -0.75 -1.90 5.74
CA GLY A 344 -0.56 -1.09 4.55
C GLY A 344 -1.16 0.31 4.68
N PHE A 345 -2.47 0.39 4.84
CA PHE A 345 -3.19 1.66 4.86
C PHE A 345 -2.92 2.48 6.10
N ASN A 346 -2.88 1.85 7.29
CA ASN A 346 -2.59 2.57 8.51
C ASN A 346 -1.18 3.15 8.51
N GLU A 347 -0.21 2.43 7.99
CA GLU A 347 1.16 2.94 7.88
C GLU A 347 1.27 4.09 6.87
N LEU A 348 0.64 3.98 5.69
CA LEU A 348 0.61 5.08 4.72
C LEU A 348 -0.13 6.32 5.26
N LYS A 349 -1.26 6.13 5.95
CA LYS A 349 -2.03 7.24 6.54
C LYS A 349 -1.27 7.94 7.65
N ASN A 350 -0.78 7.18 8.63
CA ASN A 350 -0.27 7.71 9.88
C ASN A 350 1.22 8.07 9.79
N GLN A 351 1.98 7.35 8.98
CA GLN A 351 3.42 7.51 8.90
C GLN A 351 3.87 8.29 7.66
N CYS A 352 3.19 8.12 6.52
CA CYS A 352 3.50 8.84 5.29
C CYS A 352 2.61 10.06 5.05
N ASN A 353 1.67 10.34 5.96
CA ASN A 353 0.73 11.45 5.84
C ASN A 353 -0.08 11.43 4.52
N MET A 354 -0.47 10.23 4.05
CA MET A 354 -1.09 10.00 2.75
C MET A 354 -2.42 10.76 2.58
N LYS A 355 -3.13 11.04 3.68
CA LYS A 355 -4.38 11.82 3.62
C LYS A 355 -4.15 13.31 3.34
N HIS A 356 -2.92 13.83 3.46
CA HIS A 356 -2.64 15.23 3.23
C HIS A 356 -2.57 15.55 1.73
N CYS A 357 -3.34 16.51 1.28
CA CYS A 357 -3.28 17.01 -0.10
C CYS A 357 -2.10 17.98 -0.25
N TYR A 358 -0.94 17.47 -0.62
CA TYR A 358 0.28 18.27 -0.84
C TYR A 358 0.10 19.27 -1.99
N MET A 359 -0.56 18.84 -3.06
CA MET A 359 -0.78 19.62 -4.28
C MET A 359 -2.17 19.31 -4.85
N ALA A 360 -2.77 20.28 -5.57
CA ALA A 360 -4.06 20.12 -6.25
C ALA A 360 -3.87 19.92 -7.76
N ASP A 361 -2.96 19.06 -8.13
CA ASP A 361 -2.66 18.69 -9.52
C ASP A 361 -2.69 17.17 -9.62
N GLU A 362 -3.47 16.63 -10.54
CA GLU A 362 -3.71 15.19 -10.68
C GLU A 362 -2.41 14.40 -10.87
N ASN A 363 -1.54 14.85 -11.79
CA ASN A 363 -0.28 14.15 -12.03
C ASN A 363 0.63 14.20 -10.80
N ALA A 364 0.70 15.38 -10.14
CA ALA A 364 1.54 15.54 -8.95
C ALA A 364 1.05 14.67 -7.78
N ILE A 365 -0.27 14.55 -7.57
CA ILE A 365 -0.87 13.66 -6.58
C ILE A 365 -0.39 12.22 -6.79
N HIS A 366 -0.49 11.72 -8.02
CA HIS A 366 -0.07 10.36 -8.34
C HIS A 366 1.45 10.15 -8.26
N VAL A 367 2.25 11.14 -8.65
CA VAL A 367 3.71 11.12 -8.51
C VAL A 367 4.10 11.02 -7.04
N ILE A 368 3.48 11.81 -6.17
CA ILE A 368 3.72 11.80 -4.72
C ILE A 368 3.30 10.44 -4.12
N LEU A 369 2.11 9.95 -4.46
CA LEU A 369 1.62 8.66 -3.97
C LEU A 369 2.54 7.50 -4.39
N GLN A 370 2.97 7.47 -5.64
CA GLN A 370 3.91 6.45 -6.12
C GLN A 370 5.28 6.54 -5.44
N MET A 371 5.72 7.73 -5.05
CA MET A 371 6.96 7.91 -4.31
C MET A 371 6.82 7.46 -2.84
N MET A 372 5.63 7.65 -2.23
CA MET A 372 5.31 7.09 -0.91
C MET A 372 5.32 5.56 -0.95
N ILE A 373 4.71 4.96 -1.99
CA ILE A 373 4.71 3.51 -2.21
C ILE A 373 6.14 2.99 -2.40
N LEU A 374 6.99 3.70 -3.14
CA LEU A 374 8.39 3.34 -3.31
C LEU A 374 9.12 3.29 -1.97
N SER A 375 8.97 4.34 -1.17
CA SER A 375 9.58 4.40 0.17
C SER A 375 9.06 3.28 1.08
N TYR A 376 7.75 3.05 1.08
CA TYR A 376 7.12 1.97 1.83
C TYR A 376 7.68 0.59 1.45
N ASN A 377 7.75 0.29 0.15
CA ASN A 377 8.27 -0.99 -0.34
C ASN A 377 9.75 -1.18 0.02
N LEU A 378 10.56 -0.11 -0.05
CA LEU A 378 11.96 -0.18 0.34
C LEU A 378 12.14 -0.44 1.83
N TRP A 379 11.29 0.14 2.71
CA TRP A 379 11.30 -0.17 4.15
C TRP A 379 10.94 -1.62 4.42
N GLU A 380 9.86 -2.13 3.77
CA GLU A 380 9.43 -3.52 3.90
C GLU A 380 10.55 -4.48 3.47
N LEU A 381 11.13 -4.24 2.30
CA LEU A 381 12.19 -5.07 1.75
C LEU A 381 13.44 -5.07 2.61
N TYR A 382 13.82 -3.92 3.14
CA TYR A 382 14.99 -3.85 3.98
C TYR A 382 14.75 -4.51 5.34
N ILE A 383 13.73 -4.07 6.05
CA ILE A 383 13.51 -4.48 7.45
C ILE A 383 13.17 -5.98 7.55
N TYR A 384 12.29 -6.47 6.68
CA TYR A 384 11.83 -7.85 6.74
C TYR A 384 12.48 -8.78 5.71
N GLY A 385 13.13 -8.20 4.71
CA GLY A 385 13.82 -8.95 3.67
C GLY A 385 15.31 -9.16 3.92
N HIS A 386 16.00 -8.13 4.40
CA HIS A 386 17.45 -8.12 4.52
C HIS A 386 17.97 -8.02 5.95
N LEU A 387 17.21 -7.41 6.87
CA LEU A 387 17.64 -7.27 8.26
C LEU A 387 17.35 -8.57 9.01
N HIS A 388 18.40 -9.22 9.51
CA HIS A 388 18.25 -10.39 10.36
C HIS A 388 17.87 -9.99 11.78
N ASN A 389 16.98 -10.77 12.42
CA ASN A 389 16.57 -10.60 13.82
C ASN A 389 15.99 -9.21 14.17
N PHE A 390 15.25 -8.60 13.23
CA PHE A 390 14.61 -7.33 13.50
C PHE A 390 13.66 -7.40 14.72
N GLU A 391 12.95 -8.52 14.87
CA GLU A 391 12.01 -8.75 15.98
C GLU A 391 12.71 -8.72 17.35
N ASP A 392 13.99 -9.11 17.41
CA ASP A 392 14.80 -9.12 18.64
C ASP A 392 15.32 -7.72 19.01
N MET A 393 15.26 -6.76 18.08
CA MET A 393 15.85 -5.41 18.29
C MET A 393 15.04 -4.52 19.23
N LYS A 394 13.86 -4.91 19.69
CA LYS A 394 12.95 -4.15 20.56
C LYS A 394 12.71 -2.71 20.08
N ILE A 395 12.74 -2.48 18.77
CA ILE A 395 12.49 -1.20 18.12
C ILE A 395 11.37 -1.37 17.10
N THR A 396 10.50 -0.37 16.97
CA THR A 396 9.47 -0.37 15.93
C THR A 396 10.07 -0.10 14.55
N LYS A 397 9.41 -0.56 13.48
CA LYS A 397 9.80 -0.25 12.10
C LYS A 397 10.04 1.25 11.91
N PHE A 398 9.14 2.08 12.38
CA PHE A 398 9.23 3.54 12.20
C PHE A 398 10.26 4.22 13.10
N GLY A 399 10.49 3.71 14.30
CA GLY A 399 11.63 4.13 15.13
C GLY A 399 12.97 3.82 14.46
N TYR A 400 13.04 2.69 13.73
CA TYR A 400 14.23 2.34 12.98
C TYR A 400 14.45 3.27 11.77
N ILE A 401 13.40 3.61 11.03
CA ILE A 401 13.45 4.57 9.91
C ILE A 401 13.85 5.97 10.41
N GLU A 402 13.38 6.39 11.58
CA GLU A 402 13.78 7.65 12.21
C GLU A 402 15.30 7.70 12.47
N ARG A 403 15.88 6.63 13.00
CA ARG A 403 17.34 6.53 13.18
C ARG A 403 18.09 6.66 11.86
N ILE A 404 17.59 6.03 10.78
CA ILE A 404 18.18 6.18 9.45
C ILE A 404 18.07 7.65 8.97
N ALA A 405 16.93 8.31 9.20
CA ALA A 405 16.74 9.71 8.84
C ALA A 405 17.71 10.64 9.60
N GLU A 406 17.95 10.38 10.88
CA GLU A 406 18.95 11.10 11.67
C GLU A 406 20.36 10.88 11.13
N ALA A 407 20.72 9.64 10.80
CA ALA A 407 22.02 9.30 10.23
C ALA A 407 22.25 10.01 8.88
N ILE A 408 21.24 10.04 8.00
CA ILE A 408 21.29 10.77 6.72
C ILE A 408 21.50 12.27 6.95
N ASN A 409 20.81 12.84 7.95
CA ASN A 409 20.86 14.24 8.27
C ASN A 409 22.24 14.72 8.74
N GLU A 410 22.96 13.85 9.44
CA GLU A 410 24.28 14.14 10.03
C GLU A 410 25.45 13.70 9.13
N ALA A 411 25.16 12.94 8.07
CA ALA A 411 26.19 12.39 7.18
C ALA A 411 26.90 13.49 6.37
N SER A 412 28.21 13.34 6.21
CA SER A 412 28.99 14.16 5.28
C SER A 412 28.70 13.77 3.83
N TYR A 413 29.02 14.67 2.89
CA TYR A 413 28.90 14.41 1.45
C TYR A 413 29.68 13.15 1.00
N LYS A 414 30.85 12.91 1.61
CA LYS A 414 31.68 11.74 1.29
C LYS A 414 31.06 10.42 1.72
N GLU A 415 30.29 10.43 2.80
CA GLU A 415 29.62 9.25 3.34
C GLU A 415 28.35 8.90 2.55
N LEU A 416 27.77 9.88 1.86
CA LEU A 416 26.58 9.73 0.98
C LEU A 416 26.98 9.58 -0.50
N ILE A 417 28.13 9.00 -0.80
CA ILE A 417 28.72 8.84 -2.12
C ILE A 417 27.73 8.30 -3.18
N ILE A 418 26.76 7.52 -2.75
CA ILE A 418 25.79 6.83 -3.62
C ILE A 418 24.88 7.80 -4.38
N PHE A 419 24.56 8.97 -3.80
CA PHE A 419 23.81 10.01 -4.51
C PHE A 419 24.71 10.99 -5.28
N SER A 420 26.02 10.95 -5.05
CA SER A 420 26.97 11.91 -5.59
C SER A 420 27.79 11.39 -6.77
N SER A 421 27.95 10.08 -6.92
CA SER A 421 28.77 9.50 -8.00
C SER A 421 28.05 9.55 -9.35
N ALA A 422 28.71 10.19 -10.27
CA ALA A 422 28.58 10.43 -11.71
C ALA A 422 27.92 11.69 -12.17
#